data_b8171115ad86051102686417376a786b
#
_entry.id   b8171115ad86051102686417376a786b
#
_cell.length_a   1.000
_cell.length_b   1.000
_cell.length_c   1.000
_cell.angle_alpha   90.00
_cell.angle_beta   90.00
_cell.angle_gamma   90.00
#
_symmetry.space_group_name_H-M   'P 1'
#
loop_
_entity.id
_entity.type
_entity.pdbx_description
1 polymer ?
#
loop_
_entity_poly.entity_id
_entity_poly.type
_entity_poly.pdbx_seq_one_letter_code
_entity_poly.pdbx_strand_id
1 'polypeptide(L)'
;GIENVVVTSQDPHAFLKDFEGYFDCVILDAPCSGSGMTRKKEKMEDDWSWEKVEKLVPIQKDLIELAYKLVKKNGLISYSTCSYAKQEDEQIVCYLMENHEVELLNIPDDGSLKGIEGIGRRYIPGLYKGEGQYQCILKKLGDSIENDFQPIEYKRTIKGFDNFYAVKY
;
A
#
# COMPACT_ATOMS: atom_id res chain seq x y z
N GLY A 1 2.56 -10.26 19.93
CA GLY A 1 1.78 -9.44 19.01
C GLY A 1 2.31 -8.02 18.96
N ILE A 2 1.78 -7.18 18.06
CA ILE A 2 2.12 -5.75 18.00
C ILE A 2 1.20 -5.05 19.00
N GLU A 3 1.77 -4.22 19.88
CA GLU A 3 1.02 -3.66 21.03
C GLU A 3 0.36 -2.30 20.72
N ASN A 4 0.89 -1.54 19.74
CA ASN A 4 0.44 -0.20 19.38
C ASN A 4 -0.27 -0.17 18.02
N VAL A 5 -1.37 -0.91 17.90
CA VAL A 5 -2.16 -1.03 16.66
C VAL A 5 -3.61 -0.64 16.89
N VAL A 6 -4.15 0.16 16.00
CA VAL A 6 -5.59 0.38 15.84
C VAL A 6 -6.04 -0.34 14.58
N VAL A 7 -7.00 -1.26 14.72
CA VAL A 7 -7.58 -1.99 13.58
C VAL A 7 -8.96 -1.42 13.31
N THR A 8 -9.23 -1.03 12.08
CA THR A 8 -10.53 -0.55 11.63
C THR A 8 -11.02 -1.38 10.44
N SER A 9 -12.34 -1.39 10.23
CA SER A 9 -12.98 -2.01 9.07
C SER A 9 -13.96 -0.99 8.47
N GLN A 10 -13.39 0.06 7.91
CA GLN A 10 -14.13 1.20 7.35
C GLN A 10 -13.62 1.51 5.96
N ASP A 11 -14.42 2.25 5.19
CA ASP A 11 -13.95 2.84 3.94
C ASP A 11 -12.78 3.79 4.22
N PRO A 12 -11.62 3.60 3.55
CA PRO A 12 -10.44 4.38 3.84
C PRO A 12 -10.61 5.88 3.54
N HIS A 13 -11.37 6.26 2.52
CA HIS A 13 -11.60 7.67 2.21
C HIS A 13 -12.43 8.36 3.28
N ALA A 14 -13.46 7.69 3.78
CA ALA A 14 -14.30 8.25 4.83
C ALA A 14 -13.56 8.34 6.16
N PHE A 15 -12.76 7.32 6.49
CA PHE A 15 -12.04 7.24 7.76
C PHE A 15 -10.80 8.15 7.80
N LEU A 16 -10.04 8.23 6.70
CA LEU A 16 -8.74 8.90 6.67
C LEU A 16 -8.79 10.35 6.13
N LYS A 17 -9.98 10.90 5.86
CA LYS A 17 -10.16 12.24 5.29
C LYS A 17 -9.48 13.37 6.07
N ASP A 18 -9.35 13.21 7.40
CA ASP A 18 -8.77 14.21 8.29
C ASP A 18 -7.27 13.98 8.57
N PHE A 19 -6.65 13.00 7.87
CA PHE A 19 -5.26 12.58 8.08
C PHE A 19 -4.30 12.98 6.94
N GLU A 20 -4.67 13.93 6.10
CA GLU A 20 -3.76 14.41 5.06
C GLU A 20 -2.44 14.92 5.63
N GLY A 21 -1.31 14.45 5.10
CA GLY A 21 0.02 14.82 5.55
C GLY A 21 0.38 14.36 6.98
N TYR A 22 -0.30 13.34 7.48
CA TYR A 22 -0.15 12.89 8.88
C TYR A 22 0.90 11.78 9.05
N PHE A 23 0.97 10.81 8.13
CA PHE A 23 1.75 9.60 8.31
C PHE A 23 3.19 9.74 7.80
N ASP A 24 4.14 9.19 8.54
CA ASP A 24 5.53 9.06 8.11
C ASP A 24 5.70 7.99 7.04
N CYS A 25 4.85 6.96 7.09
CA CYS A 25 4.83 5.86 6.12
C CYS A 25 3.41 5.33 5.94
N VAL A 26 3.02 5.11 4.69
CA VAL A 26 1.78 4.40 4.32
C VAL A 26 2.14 3.12 3.60
N ILE A 27 1.63 1.99 4.07
CA ILE A 27 1.75 0.69 3.41
C ILE A 27 0.40 0.40 2.73
N LEU A 28 0.41 0.39 1.41
CA LEU A 28 -0.74 0.06 0.58
C LEU A 28 -0.55 -1.32 -0.04
N ASP A 29 -1.19 -2.33 0.55
CA ASP A 29 -1.36 -3.64 -0.08
C ASP A 29 -2.68 -3.59 -0.88
N ALA A 30 -2.55 -3.29 -2.17
CA ALA A 30 -3.69 -2.91 -2.98
C ALA A 30 -4.54 -4.14 -3.39
N PRO A 31 -5.87 -4.00 -3.46
CA PRO A 31 -6.72 -5.03 -4.05
C PRO A 31 -6.29 -5.26 -5.49
N CYS A 32 -6.06 -6.51 -5.88
CA CYS A 32 -5.53 -6.86 -7.19
C CYS A 32 -6.18 -8.13 -7.76
N SER A 33 -5.89 -8.44 -9.01
CA SER A 33 -6.43 -9.63 -9.70
C SER A 33 -5.96 -10.95 -9.09
N GLY A 34 -4.82 -10.94 -8.38
CA GLY A 34 -4.33 -12.08 -7.60
C GLY A 34 -3.58 -13.12 -8.43
N SER A 35 -3.10 -12.80 -9.63
CA SER A 35 -2.40 -13.76 -10.49
C SER A 35 -1.15 -14.40 -9.89
N GLY A 36 -0.56 -13.78 -8.84
CA GLY A 36 0.57 -14.33 -8.09
C GLY A 36 0.21 -15.37 -7.03
N MET A 37 -1.09 -15.61 -6.77
CA MET A 37 -1.57 -16.47 -5.68
C MET A 37 -2.03 -17.86 -6.12
N THR A 38 -1.73 -18.25 -7.36
CA THR A 38 -2.20 -19.51 -7.99
C THR A 38 -1.83 -20.77 -7.22
N ARG A 39 -0.71 -20.77 -6.50
CA ARG A 39 -0.29 -21.93 -5.68
C ARG A 39 -1.16 -22.21 -4.45
N LYS A 40 -1.79 -21.17 -3.88
CA LYS A 40 -2.61 -21.31 -2.66
C LYS A 40 -4.06 -21.71 -2.95
N LYS A 41 -4.54 -21.44 -4.12
CA LYS A 41 -5.94 -21.67 -4.49
C LYS A 41 -6.00 -22.32 -5.87
N GLU A 42 -6.18 -23.62 -5.91
CA GLU A 42 -6.35 -24.41 -7.15
C GLU A 42 -7.48 -23.87 -8.07
N LYS A 43 -8.38 -23.03 -7.54
CA LYS A 43 -9.47 -22.39 -8.28
C LYS A 43 -9.19 -20.95 -8.71
N MET A 44 -8.02 -20.36 -8.43
CA MET A 44 -7.74 -18.97 -8.81
C MET A 44 -7.39 -18.80 -10.27
N GLU A 45 -6.97 -19.86 -10.96
CA GLU A 45 -6.76 -19.83 -12.41
C GLU A 45 -8.08 -19.58 -13.14
N ASP A 46 -9.20 -20.09 -12.60
CA ASP A 46 -10.54 -19.89 -13.16
C ASP A 46 -11.12 -18.49 -12.85
N ASP A 47 -10.60 -17.81 -11.82
CA ASP A 47 -11.10 -16.51 -11.35
C ASP A 47 -10.31 -15.31 -11.90
N TRP A 48 -9.17 -15.53 -12.56
CA TRP A 48 -8.38 -14.45 -13.15
C TRP A 48 -8.85 -14.09 -14.56
N SER A 49 -8.97 -12.80 -14.84
CA SER A 49 -9.30 -12.31 -16.18
C SER A 49 -8.75 -10.89 -16.39
N TRP A 50 -8.55 -10.52 -17.65
CA TRP A 50 -8.19 -9.14 -18.01
C TRP A 50 -9.28 -8.15 -17.63
N GLU A 51 -10.54 -8.53 -17.70
CA GLU A 51 -11.67 -7.71 -17.26
C GLU A 51 -11.58 -7.37 -15.76
N LYS A 52 -11.11 -8.32 -14.94
CA LYS A 52 -10.87 -8.10 -13.51
C LYS A 52 -9.74 -7.11 -13.28
N VAL A 53 -8.64 -7.21 -14.03
CA VAL A 53 -7.54 -6.24 -14.00
C VAL A 53 -8.06 -4.84 -14.36
N GLU A 54 -8.79 -4.70 -15.46
CA GLU A 54 -9.34 -3.42 -15.91
C GLU A 54 -10.28 -2.78 -14.89
N LYS A 55 -11.05 -3.57 -14.15
CA LYS A 55 -11.92 -3.08 -13.07
C LYS A 55 -11.15 -2.62 -11.83
N LEU A 56 -10.00 -3.22 -11.55
CA LEU A 56 -9.21 -2.93 -10.34
C LEU A 56 -8.25 -1.76 -10.52
N VAL A 57 -7.73 -1.53 -11.73
CA VAL A 57 -6.81 -0.43 -12.01
C VAL A 57 -7.33 0.95 -11.58
N PRO A 58 -8.59 1.35 -11.83
CA PRO A 58 -9.10 2.62 -11.32
C PRO A 58 -9.11 2.70 -9.79
N ILE A 59 -9.43 1.60 -9.11
CA ILE A 59 -9.46 1.52 -7.64
C ILE A 59 -8.04 1.66 -7.09
N GLN A 60 -7.07 1.01 -7.71
CA GLN A 60 -5.66 1.09 -7.32
C GLN A 60 -5.11 2.50 -7.50
N LYS A 61 -5.47 3.19 -8.60
CA LYS A 61 -5.11 4.59 -8.82
C LYS A 61 -5.69 5.50 -7.74
N ASP A 62 -6.94 5.31 -7.39
CA ASP A 62 -7.61 6.07 -6.34
C ASP A 62 -6.96 5.83 -4.96
N LEU A 63 -6.63 4.59 -4.63
CA LEU A 63 -5.98 4.26 -3.37
C LEU A 63 -4.53 4.77 -3.27
N ILE A 64 -3.76 4.76 -4.36
CA ILE A 64 -2.39 5.29 -4.32
C ILE A 64 -2.38 6.82 -4.24
N GLU A 65 -3.38 7.50 -4.83
CA GLU A 65 -3.63 8.93 -4.64
C GLU A 65 -3.96 9.26 -3.18
N LEU A 66 -4.82 8.45 -2.54
CA LEU A 66 -5.10 8.58 -1.12
C LEU A 66 -3.84 8.39 -0.29
N ALA A 67 -3.04 7.35 -0.56
CA ALA A 67 -1.78 7.12 0.13
C ALA A 67 -0.82 8.32 0.00
N TYR A 68 -0.71 8.92 -1.19
CA TYR A 68 0.09 10.12 -1.41
C TYR A 68 -0.39 11.32 -0.58
N LYS A 69 -1.70 11.54 -0.49
CA LYS A 69 -2.27 12.62 0.34
C LYS A 69 -1.97 12.42 1.82
N LEU A 70 -2.08 11.19 2.29
CA LEU A 70 -1.92 10.83 3.70
C LEU A 70 -0.47 10.95 4.22
N VAL A 71 0.50 10.75 3.34
CA VAL A 71 1.93 10.79 3.70
C VAL A 71 2.42 12.22 3.82
N LYS A 72 3.25 12.48 4.84
CA LYS A 72 4.00 13.73 5.03
C LYS A 72 4.99 13.96 3.88
N LYS A 73 5.39 15.21 3.68
CA LYS A 73 6.58 15.52 2.88
C LYS A 73 7.79 14.75 3.41
N ASN A 74 8.55 14.13 2.53
CA ASN A 74 9.65 13.21 2.81
C ASN A 74 9.26 11.86 3.44
N GLY A 75 7.98 11.58 3.65
CA GLY A 75 7.48 10.28 4.08
C GLY A 75 7.45 9.25 2.96
N LEU A 76 7.17 8.00 3.32
CA LEU A 76 7.29 6.85 2.43
C LEU A 76 5.92 6.26 2.07
N ILE A 77 5.81 5.79 0.84
CA ILE A 77 4.69 4.96 0.36
C ILE A 77 5.27 3.62 -0.06
N SER A 78 4.83 2.54 0.58
CA SER A 78 5.09 1.18 0.13
C SER A 78 3.86 0.67 -0.61
N TYR A 79 3.98 0.47 -1.91
CA TYR A 79 2.93 -0.09 -2.75
C TYR A 79 3.22 -1.56 -3.04
N SER A 80 2.23 -2.44 -2.84
CA SER A 80 2.36 -3.86 -3.13
C SER A 80 1.08 -4.44 -3.72
N THR A 81 1.24 -5.49 -4.52
CA THR A 81 0.16 -6.33 -5.03
C THR A 81 0.58 -7.79 -5.05
N CYS A 82 -0.37 -8.71 -5.09
CA CYS A 82 -0.13 -10.10 -5.42
C CYS A 82 -0.46 -10.40 -6.90
N SER A 83 -0.21 -9.45 -7.79
CA SER A 83 -0.42 -9.56 -9.23
C SER A 83 0.90 -9.64 -10.01
N TYR A 84 0.81 -10.14 -11.25
CA TYR A 84 1.88 -10.02 -12.26
C TYR A 84 1.49 -9.11 -13.42
N ALA A 85 0.28 -8.55 -13.38
CA ALA A 85 -0.18 -7.66 -14.42
C ALA A 85 0.54 -6.31 -14.33
N LYS A 86 1.27 -5.93 -15.37
CA LYS A 86 1.96 -4.63 -15.47
C LYS A 86 1.02 -3.46 -15.16
N GLN A 87 -0.25 -3.59 -15.53
CA GLN A 87 -1.29 -2.58 -15.32
C GLN A 87 -1.58 -2.31 -13.86
N GLU A 88 -1.48 -3.33 -13.00
CA GLU A 88 -1.71 -3.27 -11.56
C GLU A 88 -0.43 -2.95 -10.77
N ASP A 89 0.72 -3.08 -11.39
CA ASP A 89 2.04 -2.96 -10.79
C ASP A 89 2.73 -1.65 -11.24
N GLU A 90 3.65 -1.76 -12.20
CA GLU A 90 4.49 -0.65 -12.63
C GLU A 90 3.67 0.52 -13.20
N GLN A 91 2.55 0.26 -13.89
CA GLN A 91 1.73 1.35 -14.45
C GLN A 91 1.02 2.18 -13.37
N ILE A 92 0.68 1.59 -12.22
CA ILE A 92 0.16 2.37 -11.09
C ILE A 92 1.25 3.27 -10.49
N VAL A 93 2.47 2.74 -10.38
CA VAL A 93 3.61 3.52 -9.88
C VAL A 93 3.96 4.64 -10.87
N CYS A 94 4.03 4.35 -12.19
CA CYS A 94 4.25 5.36 -13.21
C CYS A 94 3.18 6.45 -13.16
N TYR A 95 1.91 6.06 -13.03
CA TYR A 95 0.82 7.02 -12.89
C TYR A 95 1.06 8.00 -11.74
N LEU A 96 1.48 7.53 -10.57
CA LEU A 96 1.77 8.42 -9.44
C LEU A 96 2.98 9.33 -9.74
N MET A 97 4.03 8.79 -10.34
CA MET A 97 5.25 9.54 -10.70
C MET A 97 5.00 10.60 -11.78
N GLU A 98 4.06 10.39 -12.67
CA GLU A 98 3.66 11.35 -13.72
C GLU A 98 2.82 12.51 -13.18
N ASN A 99 2.07 12.28 -12.10
CA ASN A 99 1.13 13.26 -11.56
C ASN A 99 1.65 14.00 -10.31
N HIS A 100 2.69 13.47 -9.66
CA HIS A 100 3.18 13.96 -8.38
C HIS A 100 4.70 13.95 -8.28
N GLU A 101 5.22 14.82 -7.43
CA GLU A 101 6.65 14.84 -7.09
C GLU A 101 6.97 13.72 -6.10
N VAL A 102 7.42 12.59 -6.62
CA VAL A 102 7.87 11.42 -5.86
C VAL A 102 9.20 10.91 -6.37
N GLU A 103 9.98 10.31 -5.48
CA GLU A 103 11.23 9.64 -5.77
C GLU A 103 11.04 8.12 -5.63
N LEU A 104 11.37 7.39 -6.69
CA LEU A 104 11.42 5.93 -6.64
C LEU A 104 12.67 5.49 -5.86
N LEU A 105 12.47 4.82 -4.73
CA LEU A 105 13.57 4.31 -3.92
C LEU A 105 14.01 2.92 -4.39
N ASN A 106 15.33 2.71 -4.37
CA ASN A 106 15.87 1.39 -4.67
C ASN A 106 15.64 0.43 -3.50
N ILE A 107 14.96 -0.68 -3.78
CA ILE A 107 14.88 -1.81 -2.85
C ILE A 107 16.16 -2.62 -3.00
N PRO A 108 16.89 -2.91 -1.89
CA PRO A 108 18.10 -3.71 -1.94
C PRO A 108 17.90 -5.05 -2.67
N ASP A 109 18.97 -5.54 -3.27
CA ASP A 109 18.93 -6.83 -3.95
C ASP A 109 18.83 -7.97 -2.92
N ASP A 110 17.71 -8.66 -2.93
CA ASP A 110 17.36 -9.78 -2.06
C ASP A 110 17.16 -11.09 -2.85
N GLY A 111 17.56 -11.10 -4.13
CA GLY A 111 17.35 -12.20 -5.06
C GLY A 111 16.02 -12.15 -5.82
N SER A 112 15.17 -11.13 -5.57
CA SER A 112 13.97 -10.88 -6.37
C SER A 112 14.34 -10.27 -7.74
N LEU A 113 13.43 -10.35 -8.69
CA LEU A 113 13.62 -9.72 -10.00
C LEU A 113 13.33 -8.22 -9.92
N LYS A 114 14.06 -7.43 -10.70
CA LYS A 114 13.67 -6.04 -10.95
C LYS A 114 12.32 -6.02 -11.67
N GLY A 115 11.48 -5.07 -11.30
CA GLY A 115 10.26 -4.78 -12.05
C GLY A 115 10.56 -4.30 -13.47
N ILE A 116 9.54 -4.23 -14.29
CA ILE A 116 9.64 -3.76 -15.68
C ILE A 116 10.20 -2.34 -15.68
N GLU A 117 11.15 -2.06 -16.57
CA GLU A 117 11.86 -0.78 -16.65
C GLU A 117 12.61 -0.41 -15.35
N GLY A 118 12.85 -1.39 -14.47
CA GLY A 118 13.52 -1.19 -13.18
C GLY A 118 12.63 -0.63 -12.07
N ILE A 119 11.32 -0.55 -12.29
CA ILE A 119 10.37 0.00 -11.33
C ILE A 119 9.94 -1.07 -10.33
N GLY A 120 10.39 -0.95 -9.09
CA GLY A 120 10.06 -1.90 -8.02
C GLY A 120 10.75 -3.26 -8.14
N ARG A 121 10.20 -4.23 -7.46
CA ARG A 121 10.67 -5.63 -7.38
C ARG A 121 9.51 -6.61 -7.61
N ARG A 122 9.81 -7.72 -8.26
CA ARG A 122 8.90 -8.85 -8.50
C ARG A 122 9.42 -10.10 -7.83
N TYR A 123 8.61 -10.65 -6.94
CA TYR A 123 8.88 -11.89 -6.23
C TYR A 123 8.13 -13.01 -6.95
N ILE A 124 8.88 -13.94 -7.56
CA ILE A 124 8.30 -15.00 -8.40
C ILE A 124 8.49 -16.34 -7.73
N PRO A 125 7.42 -17.15 -7.51
CA PRO A 125 7.52 -18.50 -6.98
C PRO A 125 8.51 -19.35 -7.77
N GLY A 126 9.37 -20.07 -7.07
CA GLY A 126 10.44 -20.86 -7.67
C GLY A 126 11.78 -20.14 -7.76
N LEU A 127 11.80 -18.83 -7.97
CA LEU A 127 12.99 -17.99 -7.80
C LEU A 127 13.09 -17.44 -6.39
N TYR A 128 11.95 -17.20 -5.73
CA TYR A 128 11.84 -16.71 -4.37
C TYR A 128 10.93 -17.63 -3.52
N LYS A 129 11.19 -17.71 -2.21
CA LYS A 129 10.34 -18.49 -1.31
C LYS A 129 9.09 -17.69 -0.98
N GLY A 130 7.95 -18.10 -1.50
CA GLY A 130 6.67 -17.45 -1.23
C GLY A 130 5.72 -17.49 -2.42
N GLU A 131 4.68 -16.71 -2.32
CA GLU A 131 3.74 -16.45 -3.41
C GLU A 131 4.25 -15.31 -4.28
N GLY A 132 3.59 -15.09 -5.43
CA GLY A 132 3.89 -13.98 -6.30
C GLY A 132 3.52 -12.64 -5.68
N GLN A 133 4.45 -11.69 -5.74
CA GLN A 133 4.28 -10.36 -5.17
C GLN A 133 5.01 -9.33 -6.04
N TYR A 134 4.44 -8.15 -6.11
CA TYR A 134 5.11 -6.94 -6.56
C TYR A 134 5.28 -5.97 -5.39
N GLN A 135 6.38 -5.24 -5.33
CA GLN A 135 6.62 -4.21 -4.33
C GLN A 135 7.39 -3.03 -4.91
N CYS A 136 6.98 -1.83 -4.53
CA CYS A 136 7.64 -0.58 -4.84
C CYS A 136 7.66 0.32 -3.61
N ILE A 137 8.72 1.11 -3.44
CA ILE A 137 8.83 2.10 -2.38
C ILE A 137 9.05 3.47 -3.03
N LEU A 138 8.22 4.43 -2.66
CA LEU A 138 8.24 5.80 -3.14
C LEU A 138 8.42 6.74 -1.96
N LYS A 139 9.16 7.82 -2.16
CA LYS A 139 9.29 8.93 -1.23
C LYS A 139 8.55 10.14 -1.77
N LYS A 140 7.67 10.73 -1.00
CA LYS A 140 6.98 11.98 -1.36
C LYS A 140 7.95 13.15 -1.27
N LEU A 141 8.08 13.91 -2.35
CA LEU A 141 8.88 15.14 -2.41
C LEU A 141 8.00 16.40 -2.37
N GLY A 142 6.79 16.31 -2.93
CA GLY A 142 5.81 17.37 -2.96
C GLY A 142 5.37 17.81 -1.56
N ASP A 143 4.86 19.03 -1.47
CA ASP A 143 4.39 19.58 -0.20
C ASP A 143 3.20 18.77 0.36
N SER A 144 3.10 18.76 1.67
CA SER A 144 1.95 18.24 2.41
C SER A 144 1.30 19.36 3.22
N ILE A 145 0.02 19.24 3.46
CA ILE A 145 -0.65 20.10 4.43
C ILE A 145 0.01 19.86 5.78
N GLU A 146 0.45 20.94 6.44
CA GLU A 146 0.87 20.83 7.84
C GLU A 146 -0.36 20.54 8.69
N ASN A 147 -0.45 19.30 9.12
CA ASN A 147 -1.55 18.87 9.96
C ASN A 147 -1.18 19.11 11.43
N ASP A 148 -1.75 20.15 12.03
CA ASP A 148 -1.56 20.52 13.43
C ASP A 148 -2.40 19.63 14.37
N PHE A 149 -2.59 18.40 13.95
CA PHE A 149 -3.40 17.43 14.68
C PHE A 149 -2.75 17.10 16.02
N GLN A 150 -3.39 17.57 17.10
CA GLN A 150 -3.03 17.19 18.46
C GLN A 150 -3.81 15.92 18.83
N PRO A 151 -3.15 14.77 18.96
CA PRO A 151 -3.84 13.55 19.36
C PRO A 151 -4.46 13.71 20.74
N ILE A 152 -5.77 13.54 20.83
CA ILE A 152 -6.45 13.48 22.12
C ILE A 152 -6.14 12.11 22.72
N GLU A 153 -5.33 12.06 23.78
CA GLU A 153 -5.12 10.85 24.55
C GLU A 153 -6.43 10.34 25.15
N TYR A 154 -6.95 9.26 24.63
CA TYR A 154 -8.11 8.60 25.18
C TYR A 154 -7.68 7.36 25.96
N LYS A 155 -7.56 7.48 27.29
CA LYS A 155 -7.36 6.33 28.17
C LYS A 155 -8.70 5.57 28.32
N ARG A 156 -8.89 4.51 27.56
CA ARG A 156 -9.99 3.59 27.80
C ARG A 156 -9.41 2.28 28.33
N THR A 157 -9.69 2.00 29.60
CA THR A 157 -9.38 0.67 30.16
C THR A 157 -10.38 -0.35 29.60
N ILE A 158 -9.92 -1.19 28.69
CA ILE A 158 -10.70 -2.39 28.27
C ILE A 158 -10.25 -3.52 29.20
N LYS A 159 -11.21 -4.14 29.90
CA LYS A 159 -10.94 -5.22 30.84
C LYS A 159 -10.13 -6.35 30.16
N GLY A 160 -8.89 -6.55 30.60
CA GLY A 160 -7.94 -7.49 29.99
C GLY A 160 -6.89 -6.88 29.05
N PHE A 161 -6.87 -5.54 28.88
CA PHE A 161 -5.84 -4.82 28.10
C PHE A 161 -5.41 -3.57 28.86
N ASP A 162 -4.36 -3.70 29.64
CA ASP A 162 -3.94 -2.63 30.59
C ASP A 162 -3.29 -1.42 29.93
N ASN A 163 -2.99 -1.43 28.62
CA ASN A 163 -2.30 -0.36 27.89
C ASN A 163 -2.91 -0.09 26.52
N PHE A 164 -4.23 0.08 26.43
CA PHE A 164 -4.87 0.43 25.17
C PHE A 164 -5.02 1.96 25.08
N TYR A 165 -4.31 2.57 24.15
CA TYR A 165 -4.50 3.98 23.80
C TYR A 165 -5.43 4.03 22.59
N ALA A 166 -6.66 4.47 22.80
CA ALA A 166 -7.56 4.82 21.70
C ALA A 166 -7.47 6.33 21.48
N VAL A 167 -7.10 6.72 20.28
CA VAL A 167 -7.21 8.11 19.85
C VAL A 167 -8.65 8.29 19.35
N LYS A 168 -9.42 9.16 19.98
CA LYS A 168 -10.74 9.54 19.49
C LYS A 168 -10.57 10.82 18.66
N TYR A 169 -11.03 10.73 17.44
CA TYR A 169 -11.15 11.84 16.51
C TYR A 169 -12.49 12.55 16.69
#